data_b6dc9ebcbcddc0a6c8731f20c18641b7
#
_entry.id   b6dc9ebcbcddc0a6c8731f20c18641b7
#
_cell.length_a   1.000
_cell.length_b   1.000
_cell.length_c   1.000
_cell.angle_alpha   90.00
_cell.angle_beta   90.00
_cell.angle_gamma   90.00
#
_symmetry.space_group_name_H-M   'P 1'
#
loop_
_entity.id
_entity.type
_entity.pdbx_description
1 polymer ?
#
loop_
_entity_poly.entity_id
_entity_poly.type
_entity_poly.pdbx_seq_one_letter_code
_entity_poly.pdbx_strand_id
1 'polypeptide(L)'
;MVYVFHVDGYEDTEMIAPLDMLSRAGIPMTRVGVTGKTITSKMGFTIEADITPEELDLSDCEMIFLPGGPGTKNYFDKPVIDRAISYCMEHHCYMAAICAAPSVLAAKGVLDGKKAVCHFSVNEKMGNAQLQEDALVCVDDNVITGCGAAASIELGLTMVELLRGREAADKVRHGIAYCG
;
A
#
# COMPACT_ATOMS: atom_id res chain seq x y z
N MET A 1 9.68 -6.78 -8.00
CA MET A 1 8.26 -7.18 -7.86
C MET A 1 7.55 -6.33 -6.81
N VAL A 2 6.28 -5.94 -7.02
CA VAL A 2 5.44 -5.32 -6.00
C VAL A 2 4.42 -6.36 -5.51
N TYR A 3 4.38 -6.62 -4.21
CA TYR A 3 3.40 -7.51 -3.61
C TYR A 3 2.27 -6.70 -2.99
N VAL A 4 1.04 -6.93 -3.47
CA VAL A 4 -0.17 -6.21 -3.03
C VAL A 4 -1.00 -7.14 -2.17
N PHE A 5 -1.12 -6.83 -0.89
CA PHE A 5 -1.85 -7.65 0.05
C PHE A 5 -3.33 -7.29 0.06
N HIS A 6 -4.18 -8.25 -0.22
CA HIS A 6 -5.62 -8.05 -0.31
C HIS A 6 -6.34 -8.73 0.84
N VAL A 7 -7.30 -8.02 1.42
CA VAL A 7 -8.21 -8.52 2.46
C VAL A 7 -9.65 -8.23 2.11
N ASP A 8 -10.59 -9.05 2.55
CA ASP A 8 -12.01 -8.73 2.43
C ASP A 8 -12.34 -7.38 3.06
N GLY A 9 -13.16 -6.60 2.38
CA GLY A 9 -13.54 -5.25 2.79
C GLY A 9 -12.48 -4.18 2.44
N TYR A 10 -11.56 -4.46 1.50
CA TYR A 10 -10.68 -3.41 0.98
C TYR A 10 -11.48 -2.28 0.33
N GLU A 11 -10.89 -1.09 0.28
CA GLU A 11 -11.48 0.06 -0.42
C GLU A 11 -11.08 0.03 -1.90
N ASP A 12 -12.06 0.07 -2.79
CA ASP A 12 -11.89 -0.16 -4.22
C ASP A 12 -10.94 0.85 -4.87
N THR A 13 -11.13 2.14 -4.61
CA THR A 13 -10.30 3.20 -5.19
C THR A 13 -8.86 3.14 -4.68
N GLU A 14 -8.70 2.85 -3.39
CA GLU A 14 -7.40 2.78 -2.72
C GLU A 14 -6.55 1.61 -3.19
N MET A 15 -7.19 0.58 -3.73
CA MET A 15 -6.50 -0.55 -4.34
C MET A 15 -6.30 -0.34 -5.84
N ILE A 16 -7.38 -0.12 -6.59
CA ILE A 16 -7.37 -0.19 -8.05
C ILE A 16 -6.56 0.96 -8.66
N ALA A 17 -6.69 2.19 -8.14
CA ALA A 17 -5.99 3.33 -8.73
C ALA A 17 -4.46 3.23 -8.60
N PRO A 18 -3.87 2.89 -7.44
CA PRO A 18 -2.41 2.67 -7.38
C PRO A 18 -1.94 1.53 -8.30
N LEU A 19 -2.70 0.43 -8.38
CA LEU A 19 -2.37 -0.69 -9.27
C LEU A 19 -2.41 -0.30 -10.75
N ASP A 20 -3.36 0.54 -11.17
CA ASP A 20 -3.41 1.07 -12.55
C ASP A 20 -2.16 1.92 -12.85
N MET A 21 -1.70 2.75 -11.91
CA MET A 21 -0.47 3.54 -12.09
C MET A 21 0.76 2.64 -12.27
N LEU A 22 0.91 1.63 -11.41
CA LEU A 22 2.01 0.66 -11.50
C LEU A 22 1.95 -0.12 -12.83
N SER A 23 0.76 -0.57 -13.24
CA SER A 23 0.54 -1.28 -14.50
C SER A 23 0.92 -0.45 -15.72
N ARG A 24 0.54 0.83 -15.76
CA ARG A 24 0.90 1.77 -16.83
C ARG A 24 2.41 2.00 -16.92
N ALA A 25 3.11 1.93 -15.80
CA ALA A 25 4.56 2.01 -15.76
C ALA A 25 5.27 0.68 -16.10
N GLY A 26 4.53 -0.39 -16.39
CA GLY A 26 5.08 -1.71 -16.65
C GLY A 26 5.73 -2.37 -15.43
N ILE A 27 5.33 -1.96 -14.22
CA ILE A 27 5.86 -2.54 -12.98
C ILE A 27 5.13 -3.84 -12.67
N PRO A 28 5.84 -4.96 -12.55
CA PRO A 28 5.22 -6.24 -12.25
C PRO A 28 4.66 -6.26 -10.82
N MET A 29 3.44 -6.82 -10.67
CA MET A 29 2.72 -6.91 -9.41
C MET A 29 2.19 -8.32 -9.19
N THR A 30 2.15 -8.74 -7.93
CA THR A 30 1.52 -9.99 -7.51
C THR A 30 0.53 -9.70 -6.38
N ARG A 31 -0.73 -10.10 -6.57
CA ARG A 31 -1.80 -9.92 -5.58
C ARG A 31 -1.84 -11.13 -4.65
N VAL A 32 -1.61 -10.87 -3.37
CA VAL A 32 -1.59 -11.88 -2.29
C VAL A 32 -2.93 -11.87 -1.57
N GLY A 33 -3.66 -12.97 -1.60
CA GLY A 33 -4.97 -13.08 -0.96
C GLY A 33 -4.87 -13.45 0.52
N VAL A 34 -4.86 -12.45 1.41
CA VAL A 34 -4.66 -12.64 2.85
C VAL A 34 -5.84 -13.33 3.54
N THR A 35 -7.07 -13.05 3.09
CA THR A 35 -8.30 -13.64 3.65
C THR A 35 -8.83 -14.83 2.83
N GLY A 36 -8.23 -15.10 1.68
CA GLY A 36 -8.61 -16.21 0.79
C GLY A 36 -8.20 -15.94 -0.65
N LYS A 37 -8.49 -16.88 -1.54
CA LYS A 37 -8.17 -16.73 -2.97
C LYS A 37 -9.12 -15.74 -3.66
N THR A 38 -10.40 -15.76 -3.32
CA THR A 38 -11.41 -14.80 -3.77
C THR A 38 -11.62 -13.75 -2.68
N ILE A 39 -11.39 -12.50 -3.02
CA ILE A 39 -11.46 -11.36 -2.09
C ILE A 39 -12.61 -10.44 -2.50
N THR A 40 -13.42 -10.02 -1.55
CA THR A 40 -14.57 -9.14 -1.77
C THR A 40 -14.28 -7.73 -1.26
N SER A 41 -14.46 -6.71 -2.09
CA SER A 41 -14.31 -5.30 -1.71
C SER A 41 -15.44 -4.82 -0.79
N LYS A 42 -15.29 -3.61 -0.23
CA LYS A 42 -16.37 -2.98 0.55
C LYS A 42 -17.63 -2.69 -0.28
N MET A 43 -17.48 -2.53 -1.61
CA MET A 43 -18.61 -2.33 -2.53
C MET A 43 -19.20 -3.64 -3.04
N GLY A 44 -18.63 -4.79 -2.68
CA GLY A 44 -19.12 -6.10 -3.10
C GLY A 44 -18.52 -6.63 -4.41
N PHE A 45 -17.54 -5.93 -5.00
CA PHE A 45 -16.80 -6.48 -6.13
C PHE A 45 -15.84 -7.57 -5.66
N THR A 46 -15.79 -8.66 -6.41
CA THR A 46 -14.89 -9.78 -6.13
C THR A 46 -13.73 -9.82 -7.11
N ILE A 47 -12.54 -10.11 -6.60
CA ILE A 47 -11.34 -10.35 -7.41
C ILE A 47 -10.69 -11.67 -6.98
N GLU A 48 -10.00 -12.30 -7.92
CA GLU A 48 -9.13 -13.44 -7.63
C GLU A 48 -7.72 -12.93 -7.33
N ALA A 49 -7.15 -13.37 -6.20
CA ALA A 49 -5.74 -13.16 -5.90
C ALA A 49 -4.87 -14.04 -6.81
N ASP A 50 -3.68 -13.57 -7.13
CA ASP A 50 -2.73 -14.34 -7.95
C ASP A 50 -2.17 -15.53 -7.16
N ILE A 51 -1.82 -15.28 -5.89
CA ILE A 51 -1.25 -16.27 -4.98
C ILE A 51 -1.92 -16.25 -3.60
N THR A 52 -1.76 -17.36 -2.87
CA THR A 52 -2.10 -17.46 -1.44
C THR A 52 -0.90 -17.05 -0.56
N PRO A 53 -1.09 -16.86 0.77
CA PRO A 53 0.01 -16.57 1.70
C PRO A 53 1.12 -17.63 1.74
N GLU A 54 0.77 -18.89 1.49
CA GLU A 54 1.68 -20.03 1.49
C GLU A 54 2.60 -20.04 0.27
N GLU A 55 2.13 -19.49 -0.86
CA GLU A 55 2.86 -19.40 -2.13
C GLU A 55 3.78 -18.18 -2.21
N LEU A 56 3.73 -17.28 -1.20
CA LEU A 56 4.48 -16.03 -1.21
C LEU A 56 5.99 -16.29 -1.08
N ASP A 57 6.74 -15.85 -2.10
CA ASP A 57 8.20 -15.73 -2.08
C ASP A 57 8.58 -14.24 -2.23
N LEU A 58 9.29 -13.69 -1.26
CA LEU A 58 9.69 -12.28 -1.21
C LEU A 58 11.09 -12.03 -1.79
N SER A 59 11.76 -13.05 -2.34
CA SER A 59 13.16 -12.96 -2.79
C SER A 59 13.40 -11.87 -3.86
N ASP A 60 12.38 -11.48 -4.64
CA ASP A 60 12.43 -10.42 -5.64
C ASP A 60 11.61 -9.17 -5.24
N CYS A 61 11.27 -9.04 -3.95
CA CYS A 61 10.44 -7.95 -3.46
C CYS A 61 11.17 -6.60 -3.55
N GLU A 62 10.58 -5.65 -4.26
CA GLU A 62 10.98 -4.24 -4.27
C GLU A 62 10.08 -3.41 -3.35
N MET A 63 8.80 -3.81 -3.23
CA MET A 63 7.79 -3.07 -2.46
C MET A 63 6.66 -4.00 -2.01
N ILE A 64 6.14 -3.75 -0.81
CA ILE A 64 4.83 -4.24 -0.38
C ILE A 64 3.82 -3.11 -0.38
N PHE A 65 2.55 -3.42 -0.70
CA PHE A 65 1.46 -2.44 -0.65
C PHE A 65 0.27 -3.00 0.11
N LEU A 66 -0.22 -2.20 1.08
CA LEU A 66 -1.39 -2.47 1.91
C LEU A 66 -2.51 -1.48 1.57
N PRO A 67 -3.49 -1.83 0.74
CA PRO A 67 -4.72 -1.05 0.56
C PRO A 67 -5.48 -0.87 1.86
N GLY A 68 -6.24 0.22 1.96
CA GLY A 68 -7.05 0.52 3.13
C GLY A 68 -8.49 -0.01 3.03
N GLY A 69 -9.39 0.69 3.70
CA GLY A 69 -10.80 0.34 3.81
C GLY A 69 -11.17 -0.30 5.15
N PRO A 70 -12.45 -0.61 5.36
CA PRO A 70 -12.94 -1.25 6.59
C PRO A 70 -12.33 -2.64 6.82
N GLY A 71 -11.80 -3.26 5.75
CA GLY A 71 -11.08 -4.53 5.79
C GLY A 71 -9.71 -4.50 6.45
N THR A 72 -9.14 -3.32 6.72
CA THR A 72 -7.79 -3.17 7.32
C THR A 72 -7.62 -3.99 8.60
N LYS A 73 -8.67 -4.18 9.39
CA LYS A 73 -8.65 -5.03 10.59
C LYS A 73 -8.21 -6.47 10.30
N ASN A 74 -8.40 -6.95 9.06
CA ASN A 74 -8.06 -8.30 8.65
C ASN A 74 -6.56 -8.48 8.33
N TYR A 75 -5.74 -7.42 8.40
CA TYR A 75 -4.27 -7.53 8.33
C TYR A 75 -3.65 -7.87 9.68
N PHE A 76 -4.27 -7.42 10.77
CA PHE A 76 -3.75 -7.68 12.10
C PHE A 76 -3.75 -9.18 12.40
N ASP A 77 -2.75 -9.64 13.13
CA ASP A 77 -2.57 -11.04 13.54
C ASP A 77 -2.43 -12.03 12.35
N LYS A 78 -2.03 -11.54 11.17
CA LYS A 78 -1.74 -12.37 10.00
C LYS A 78 -0.23 -12.60 9.85
N PRO A 79 0.25 -13.84 10.02
CA PRO A 79 1.69 -14.15 9.92
C PRO A 79 2.32 -13.72 8.59
N VAL A 80 1.55 -13.74 7.49
CA VAL A 80 2.04 -13.32 6.16
C VAL A 80 2.36 -11.82 6.14
N ILE A 81 1.58 -10.99 6.82
CA ILE A 81 1.82 -9.55 6.93
C ILE A 81 3.05 -9.27 7.78
N ASP A 82 3.17 -9.96 8.93
CA ASP A 82 4.33 -9.84 9.81
C ASP A 82 5.62 -10.23 9.08
N ARG A 83 5.59 -11.36 8.35
CA ARG A 83 6.72 -11.82 7.53
C ARG A 83 7.10 -10.81 6.46
N ALA A 84 6.12 -10.25 5.74
CA ALA A 84 6.38 -9.29 4.68
C ALA A 84 6.96 -7.97 5.21
N ILE A 85 6.43 -7.44 6.31
CA ILE A 85 6.95 -6.23 6.96
C ILE A 85 8.37 -6.47 7.47
N SER A 86 8.62 -7.58 8.19
CA SER A 86 9.96 -7.92 8.70
C SER A 86 10.97 -8.05 7.55
N TYR A 87 10.59 -8.72 6.47
CA TYR A 87 11.43 -8.83 5.27
C TYR A 87 11.80 -7.45 4.72
N CYS A 88 10.83 -6.55 4.57
CA CYS A 88 11.09 -5.20 4.05
C CYS A 88 11.98 -4.38 4.99
N MET A 89 11.85 -4.54 6.29
CA MET A 89 12.74 -3.87 7.27
C MET A 89 14.19 -4.38 7.14
N GLU A 90 14.38 -5.68 6.96
CA GLU A 90 15.71 -6.30 6.85
C GLU A 90 16.39 -6.00 5.51
N HIS A 91 15.63 -5.93 4.41
CA HIS A 91 16.15 -5.79 3.05
C HIS A 91 15.98 -4.39 2.46
N HIS A 92 15.48 -3.42 3.25
CA HIS A 92 15.19 -2.04 2.82
C HIS A 92 14.28 -1.95 1.60
N CYS A 93 13.32 -2.89 1.45
CA CYS A 93 12.27 -2.78 0.46
C CYS A 93 11.29 -1.68 0.86
N TYR A 94 10.61 -1.09 -0.11
CA TYR A 94 9.58 -0.10 0.17
C TYR A 94 8.34 -0.71 0.82
N MET A 95 7.69 0.06 1.69
CA MET A 95 6.42 -0.28 2.33
C MET A 95 5.40 0.83 2.07
N ALA A 96 4.40 0.54 1.25
CA ALA A 96 3.31 1.48 0.95
C ALA A 96 2.02 1.07 1.69
N ALA A 97 1.33 2.05 2.27
CA ALA A 97 0.05 1.84 2.93
C ALA A 97 -0.85 3.07 2.80
N ILE A 98 -2.17 2.89 2.71
CA ILE A 98 -3.10 4.00 2.50
C ILE A 98 -4.29 3.94 3.48
N CYS A 99 -4.85 5.11 3.82
CA CYS A 99 -6.08 5.24 4.60
C CYS A 99 -5.92 4.69 6.02
N ALA A 100 -6.56 3.59 6.34
CA ALA A 100 -6.43 2.95 7.64
C ALA A 100 -5.22 2.00 7.73
N ALA A 101 -4.66 1.55 6.59
CA ALA A 101 -3.58 0.57 6.57
C ALA A 101 -2.25 1.05 7.18
N PRO A 102 -1.88 2.35 7.20
CA PRO A 102 -0.70 2.81 7.93
C PRO A 102 -0.69 2.41 9.40
N SER A 103 -1.87 2.25 10.03
CA SER A 103 -1.97 1.77 11.41
C SER A 103 -1.42 0.33 11.61
N VAL A 104 -1.39 -0.48 10.54
CA VAL A 104 -0.79 -1.82 10.58
C VAL A 104 0.74 -1.70 10.67
N LEU A 105 1.33 -0.79 9.88
CA LEU A 105 2.77 -0.50 9.95
C LEU A 105 3.17 0.11 11.30
N ALA A 106 2.32 1.02 11.83
CA ALA A 106 2.52 1.63 13.14
C ALA A 106 2.52 0.58 14.26
N ALA A 107 1.58 -0.36 14.23
CA ALA A 107 1.49 -1.44 15.22
C ALA A 107 2.72 -2.36 15.24
N LYS A 108 3.53 -2.35 14.18
CA LYS A 108 4.79 -3.10 14.06
C LYS A 108 6.03 -2.21 14.33
N GLY A 109 5.85 -0.97 14.77
CA GLY A 109 6.94 -0.03 15.06
C GLY A 109 7.64 0.56 13.83
N VAL A 110 7.16 0.26 12.62
CA VAL A 110 7.75 0.75 11.35
C VAL A 110 7.71 2.28 11.27
N LEU A 111 6.67 2.90 11.85
CA LEU A 111 6.44 4.33 11.77
C LEU A 111 6.99 5.12 12.98
N ASP A 112 7.68 4.47 13.92
CA ASP A 112 8.22 5.15 15.10
C ASP A 112 9.22 6.24 14.70
N GLY A 113 8.88 7.50 15.05
CA GLY A 113 9.66 8.68 14.72
C GLY A 113 9.63 9.13 13.25
N LYS A 114 8.95 8.40 12.38
CA LYS A 114 8.80 8.75 10.96
C LYS A 114 7.62 9.67 10.72
N LYS A 115 7.74 10.50 9.70
CA LYS A 115 6.62 11.25 9.14
C LYS A 115 5.66 10.30 8.42
N ALA A 116 4.37 10.46 8.66
CA ALA A 116 3.35 9.64 8.03
C ALA A 116 2.02 10.38 7.91
N VAL A 117 1.17 9.91 7.01
CA VAL A 117 -0.22 10.34 6.89
C VAL A 117 -1.13 9.11 6.93
N CYS A 118 -2.32 9.25 7.43
CA CYS A 118 -3.34 8.20 7.46
C CYS A 118 -4.74 8.81 7.40
N HIS A 119 -5.75 7.98 7.30
CA HIS A 119 -7.12 8.44 7.47
C HIS A 119 -7.36 8.86 8.93
N PHE A 120 -8.03 10.00 9.13
CA PHE A 120 -8.26 10.58 10.46
C PHE A 120 -8.86 9.60 11.48
N SER A 121 -9.64 8.60 11.03
CA SER A 121 -10.25 7.60 11.91
C SER A 121 -9.26 6.68 12.63
N VAL A 122 -7.99 6.70 12.24
CA VAL A 122 -6.94 5.87 12.85
C VAL A 122 -5.78 6.67 13.44
N ASN A 123 -5.90 8.00 13.56
CA ASN A 123 -4.84 8.86 14.12
C ASN A 123 -4.32 8.34 15.47
N GLU A 124 -5.23 7.90 16.35
CA GLU A 124 -4.88 7.37 17.67
C GLU A 124 -4.12 6.02 17.63
N LYS A 125 -4.10 5.36 16.46
CA LYS A 125 -3.45 4.05 16.25
C LYS A 125 -2.08 4.18 15.59
N MET A 126 -1.61 5.40 15.36
CA MET A 126 -0.36 5.65 14.64
C MET A 126 0.90 5.62 15.52
N GLY A 127 0.75 5.27 16.80
CA GLY A 127 1.89 5.14 17.72
C GLY A 127 2.71 6.42 17.84
N ASN A 128 4.02 6.33 17.63
CA ASN A 128 4.95 7.47 17.70
C ASN A 128 5.22 8.12 16.32
N ALA A 129 4.37 7.91 15.33
CA ALA A 129 4.49 8.56 14.03
C ALA A 129 4.26 10.08 14.13
N GLN A 130 5.00 10.84 13.31
CA GLN A 130 4.82 12.29 13.16
C GLN A 130 3.78 12.57 12.09
N LEU A 131 2.50 12.72 12.48
CA LEU A 131 1.40 12.89 11.53
C LEU A 131 1.52 14.20 10.74
N GLN A 132 1.32 14.10 9.42
CA GLN A 132 1.32 15.20 8.46
C GLN A 132 -0.13 15.44 8.00
N GLU A 133 -0.90 16.23 8.74
CA GLU A 133 -2.36 16.36 8.56
C GLU A 133 -2.77 16.95 7.21
N ASP A 134 -1.93 17.81 6.62
CA ASP A 134 -2.22 18.50 5.35
C ASP A 134 -1.67 17.76 4.11
N ALA A 135 -1.05 16.59 4.27
CA ALA A 135 -0.46 15.85 3.17
C ALA A 135 -1.41 14.79 2.60
N LEU A 136 -1.49 14.69 1.28
CA LEU A 136 -2.15 13.55 0.62
C LEU A 136 -1.30 12.29 0.72
N VAL A 137 0.00 12.42 0.45
CA VAL A 137 0.99 11.34 0.49
C VAL A 137 2.21 11.82 1.26
N CYS A 138 2.78 10.97 2.07
CA CYS A 138 4.03 11.21 2.78
C CYS A 138 5.01 10.08 2.49
N VAL A 139 6.26 10.45 2.20
CA VAL A 139 7.39 9.53 2.05
C VAL A 139 8.41 9.86 3.12
N ASP A 140 8.80 8.87 3.89
CA ASP A 140 9.89 8.98 4.85
C ASP A 140 10.70 7.70 4.80
N ASP A 141 11.97 7.83 4.33
CA ASP A 141 12.87 6.72 4.07
C ASP A 141 12.23 5.73 3.06
N ASN A 142 12.07 4.48 3.43
CA ASN A 142 11.45 3.45 2.60
C ASN A 142 9.94 3.24 2.86
N VAL A 143 9.29 4.16 3.56
CA VAL A 143 7.85 4.07 3.88
C VAL A 143 7.06 5.14 3.13
N ILE A 144 5.95 4.73 2.51
CA ILE A 144 5.05 5.58 1.75
C ILE A 144 3.65 5.45 2.36
N THR A 145 3.07 6.55 2.78
CA THR A 145 1.72 6.55 3.36
C THR A 145 0.80 7.50 2.62
N GLY A 146 -0.48 7.13 2.47
CA GLY A 146 -1.53 7.95 1.84
C GLY A 146 -2.70 8.19 2.80
N CYS A 147 -3.31 9.38 2.76
CA CYS A 147 -4.36 9.78 3.70
C CYS A 147 -5.69 9.04 3.50
N GLY A 148 -5.98 8.55 2.31
CA GLY A 148 -7.24 7.86 1.97
C GLY A 148 -7.55 7.92 0.48
N ALA A 149 -8.77 7.61 0.10
CA ALA A 149 -9.19 7.46 -1.30
C ALA A 149 -8.80 8.64 -2.21
N ALA A 150 -8.82 9.87 -1.69
CA ALA A 150 -8.40 11.06 -2.44
C ALA A 150 -6.91 11.04 -2.84
N ALA A 151 -6.08 10.32 -2.11
CA ALA A 151 -4.65 10.20 -2.37
C ALA A 151 -4.28 9.05 -3.33
N SER A 152 -5.24 8.24 -3.77
CA SER A 152 -4.96 6.96 -4.44
C SER A 152 -4.12 7.09 -5.70
N ILE A 153 -4.43 8.07 -6.56
CA ILE A 153 -3.67 8.31 -7.79
C ILE A 153 -2.27 8.81 -7.44
N GLU A 154 -2.18 9.81 -6.54
CA GLU A 154 -0.89 10.40 -6.16
C GLU A 154 0.01 9.37 -5.46
N LEU A 155 -0.56 8.50 -4.61
CA LEU A 155 0.18 7.39 -4.02
C LEU A 155 0.75 6.46 -5.09
N GLY A 156 -0.06 6.06 -6.06
CA GLY A 156 0.38 5.20 -7.16
C GLY A 156 1.49 5.84 -8.00
N LEU A 157 1.37 7.14 -8.31
CA LEU A 157 2.40 7.90 -9.01
C LEU A 157 3.69 8.02 -8.20
N THR A 158 3.58 8.22 -6.88
CA THR A 158 4.73 8.23 -5.96
C THR A 158 5.43 6.86 -5.92
N MET A 159 4.68 5.77 -5.88
CA MET A 159 5.23 4.41 -5.95
C MET A 159 5.97 4.19 -7.28
N VAL A 160 5.41 4.65 -8.40
CA VAL A 160 6.10 4.58 -9.71
C VAL A 160 7.41 5.39 -9.68
N GLU A 161 7.38 6.61 -9.15
CA GLU A 161 8.55 7.47 -9.07
C GLU A 161 9.69 6.83 -8.26
N LEU A 162 9.38 6.26 -7.11
CA LEU A 162 10.35 5.59 -6.25
C LEU A 162 10.95 4.32 -6.89
N LEU A 163 10.14 3.56 -7.63
CA LEU A 163 10.57 2.31 -8.24
C LEU A 163 11.25 2.47 -9.60
N ARG A 164 10.88 3.49 -10.39
CA ARG A 164 11.32 3.63 -11.80
C ARG A 164 11.77 5.04 -12.17
N GLY A 165 11.77 5.96 -11.21
CA GLY A 165 12.21 7.33 -11.39
C GLY A 165 11.13 8.28 -11.90
N ARG A 166 11.43 9.57 -11.81
CA ARG A 166 10.50 10.66 -12.12
C ARG A 166 9.99 10.63 -13.57
N GLU A 167 10.86 10.33 -14.52
CA GLU A 167 10.45 10.28 -15.94
C GLU A 167 9.34 9.26 -16.19
N ALA A 168 9.42 8.08 -15.54
CA ALA A 168 8.37 7.06 -15.62
C ALA A 168 7.05 7.56 -15.00
N ALA A 169 7.12 8.20 -13.84
CA ALA A 169 5.94 8.78 -13.20
C ALA A 169 5.31 9.90 -14.05
N ASP A 170 6.11 10.81 -14.61
CA ASP A 170 5.63 11.90 -15.47
C ASP A 170 4.96 11.35 -16.74
N LYS A 171 5.49 10.28 -17.32
CA LYS A 171 4.86 9.60 -18.46
C LYS A 171 3.48 9.02 -18.10
N VAL A 172 3.35 8.43 -16.91
CA VAL A 172 2.06 7.92 -16.41
C VAL A 172 1.11 9.09 -16.15
N ARG A 173 1.56 10.18 -15.47
CA ARG A 173 0.77 11.41 -15.24
C ARG A 173 0.17 11.95 -16.53
N HIS A 174 1.01 12.09 -17.56
CA HIS A 174 0.55 12.53 -18.86
C HIS A 174 -0.49 11.58 -19.45
N GLY A 175 -0.22 10.26 -19.39
CA GLY A 175 -1.09 9.21 -19.96
C GLY A 175 -2.48 9.12 -19.34
N ILE A 176 -2.64 9.54 -18.08
CA ILE A 176 -3.93 9.59 -17.37
C ILE A 176 -4.58 10.98 -17.37
N ALA A 177 -4.00 11.95 -18.09
CA ALA A 177 -4.43 13.35 -18.10
C ALA A 177 -4.50 13.97 -16.67
N TYR A 178 -3.52 13.66 -15.83
CA TYR A 178 -3.46 14.18 -14.46
C TYR A 178 -3.06 15.65 -14.46
N CYS A 179 -3.92 16.52 -13.88
CA CYS A 179 -3.77 17.98 -13.82
C CYS A 179 -3.53 18.45 -12.36
N GLY A 180 -2.87 17.66 -11.54
CA GLY A 180 -2.53 18.03 -10.14
C GLY A 180 -1.16 18.61 -9.99
#